data_9c1099521423e16bc23ccd7ff205d3fd
#
_entry.id   9c1099521423e16bc23ccd7ff205d3fd
#
_cell.length_a   1.000
_cell.length_b   1.000
_cell.length_c   1.000
_cell.angle_alpha   90.00
_cell.angle_beta   90.00
_cell.angle_gamma   90.00
#
_symmetry.space_group_name_H-M   'P 1'
#
loop_
_entity.id
_entity.type
_entity.pdbx_description
1 polymer ?
#
loop_
_entity_poly.entity_id
_entity_poly.type
_entity_poly.pdbx_seq_one_letter_code
_entity_poly.pdbx_strand_id
1 'polypeptide(L)'
;KAVPHPPQNKKSGKKAKKRRGQAVALTLIIFICCLLLSCGGLYLYAYRTIDKIEREPLDTADLGITTDKYSSVKNIALLGLDTREDNNVGRSDAVVILTVDKKHKKLKLTSVARDTYVAIEGRGNDKLTHAYAYGKNQLAVKTLNQNFGTEITDYVTFNFFGMSRVIDYIGGVTIDVTEKERVEMNTNIFPEMRALGIDCPDIEAAGTQVLNGGQAVCYARIRHTDNDIQRGNRQKTVLAAMFSKVKKTNPLKLPKIAENVISECKTSLSTSDIINMGLWAVLSSPEIEQLSIPNDNVPSAGKTIKGVWYYVYDLDKAKNEIYNFITADNE
;
A
#
# COMPACT_ATOMS: atom_id res chain seq x y z
N LYS A 1 83.14 38.52 -18.90
CA LYS A 1 81.86 39.23 -19.14
C LYS A 1 80.76 38.21 -19.14
N ALA A 2 79.90 38.21 -18.10
CA ALA A 2 78.74 37.32 -17.99
C ALA A 2 77.58 37.92 -18.79
N VAL A 3 76.90 37.08 -19.59
CA VAL A 3 75.68 37.47 -20.35
C VAL A 3 74.49 37.29 -19.45
N PRO A 4 73.61 38.28 -19.29
CA PRO A 4 72.39 38.15 -18.45
C PRO A 4 71.36 37.35 -19.17
N HIS A 5 70.78 36.31 -18.51
CA HIS A 5 69.60 35.55 -18.96
C HIS A 5 68.33 36.40 -18.87
N PRO A 6 67.44 36.35 -19.84
CA PRO A 6 66.20 37.10 -19.80
C PRO A 6 65.23 36.48 -18.78
N PRO A 7 64.34 37.29 -18.16
CA PRO A 7 63.46 36.86 -17.11
C PRO A 7 62.36 35.92 -17.66
N GLN A 8 62.27 34.71 -17.10
CA GLN A 8 61.22 33.73 -17.43
C GLN A 8 59.81 34.28 -17.03
N ASN A 9 58.94 34.28 -18.02
CA ASN A 9 57.61 34.85 -17.91
C ASN A 9 56.64 33.96 -17.10
N LYS A 10 56.57 34.11 -15.78
CA LYS A 10 55.69 33.35 -14.84
C LYS A 10 54.17 33.65 -14.97
N LYS A 11 53.75 34.52 -15.91
CA LYS A 11 52.34 34.95 -16.05
C LYS A 11 51.45 34.00 -16.87
N SER A 12 52.01 33.08 -17.70
CA SER A 12 51.22 32.20 -18.56
C SER A 12 50.60 31.01 -17.79
N GLY A 13 51.28 30.46 -16.78
CA GLY A 13 50.79 29.33 -15.99
C GLY A 13 49.56 29.61 -15.11
N LYS A 14 49.47 30.83 -14.55
CA LYS A 14 48.32 31.23 -13.72
C LYS A 14 47.03 31.41 -14.54
N LYS A 15 47.12 31.93 -15.78
CA LYS A 15 45.94 32.05 -16.68
C LYS A 15 45.43 30.70 -17.17
N ALA A 16 46.30 29.74 -17.45
CA ALA A 16 45.95 28.39 -17.86
C ALA A 16 45.25 27.60 -16.74
N LYS A 17 45.75 27.73 -15.49
CA LYS A 17 45.16 27.08 -14.29
C LYS A 17 43.77 27.67 -13.96
N LYS A 18 43.56 28.98 -14.12
CA LYS A 18 42.27 29.65 -13.92
C LYS A 18 41.24 29.25 -14.99
N ARG A 19 41.67 29.14 -16.25
CA ARG A 19 40.80 28.64 -17.36
C ARG A 19 40.41 27.19 -17.18
N ARG A 20 41.30 26.30 -16.73
CA ARG A 20 40.99 24.92 -16.40
C ARG A 20 39.96 24.81 -15.24
N GLY A 21 40.13 25.60 -14.16
CA GLY A 21 39.16 25.63 -13.07
C GLY A 21 37.78 26.11 -13.51
N GLN A 22 37.71 27.13 -14.37
CA GLN A 22 36.45 27.62 -14.93
C GLN A 22 35.77 26.60 -15.86
N ALA A 23 36.54 25.85 -16.68
CA ALA A 23 36.00 24.79 -17.53
C ALA A 23 35.42 23.64 -16.69
N VAL A 24 36.12 23.19 -15.64
CA VAL A 24 35.63 22.15 -14.72
C VAL A 24 34.37 22.61 -13.99
N ALA A 25 34.32 23.87 -13.52
CA ALA A 25 33.12 24.43 -12.87
C ALA A 25 31.92 24.47 -13.84
N LEU A 26 32.17 24.90 -15.10
CA LEU A 26 31.12 24.95 -16.13
C LEU A 26 30.60 23.55 -16.47
N THR A 27 31.47 22.57 -16.59
CA THR A 27 31.11 21.17 -16.85
C THR A 27 30.28 20.59 -15.70
N LEU A 28 30.64 20.89 -14.44
CA LEU A 28 29.88 20.50 -13.27
C LEU A 28 28.46 21.15 -13.24
N ILE A 29 28.39 22.43 -13.58
CA ILE A 29 27.11 23.17 -13.65
C ILE A 29 26.21 22.53 -14.72
N ILE A 30 26.75 22.29 -15.91
CA ILE A 30 25.99 21.64 -17.01
C ILE A 30 25.54 20.24 -16.58
N PHE A 31 26.39 19.45 -15.95
CA PHE A 31 26.04 18.14 -15.43
C PHE A 31 24.90 18.19 -14.40
N ILE A 32 24.98 19.15 -13.44
CA ILE A 32 23.93 19.37 -12.45
C ILE A 32 22.63 19.82 -13.12
N CYS A 33 22.69 20.74 -14.10
CA CYS A 33 21.51 21.16 -14.84
C CYS A 33 20.87 20.00 -15.63
N CYS A 34 21.66 19.16 -16.29
CA CYS A 34 21.17 17.97 -16.99
C CYS A 34 20.54 16.97 -16.02
N LEU A 35 21.11 16.78 -14.83
CA LEU A 35 20.56 15.93 -13.78
C LEU A 35 19.21 16.48 -13.28
N LEU A 36 19.13 17.77 -13.00
CA LEU A 36 17.89 18.43 -12.57
C LEU A 36 16.80 18.36 -13.65
N LEU A 37 17.15 18.57 -14.91
CA LEU A 37 16.22 18.45 -16.03
C LEU A 37 15.71 17.01 -16.22
N SER A 38 16.60 16.01 -16.08
CA SER A 38 16.19 14.60 -16.17
C SER A 38 15.32 14.17 -14.99
N CYS A 39 15.64 14.57 -13.76
CA CYS A 39 14.79 14.33 -12.59
C CYS A 39 13.46 15.06 -12.69
N GLY A 40 13.45 16.32 -13.14
CA GLY A 40 12.24 17.10 -13.38
C GLY A 40 11.36 16.49 -14.46
N GLY A 41 11.96 16.04 -15.56
CA GLY A 41 11.26 15.34 -16.65
C GLY A 41 10.63 14.03 -16.19
N LEU A 42 11.36 13.23 -15.39
CA LEU A 42 10.83 11.98 -14.80
C LEU A 42 9.69 12.25 -13.83
N TYR A 43 9.82 13.28 -12.99
CA TYR A 43 8.76 13.71 -12.08
C TYR A 43 7.49 14.15 -12.84
N LEU A 44 7.64 14.98 -13.87
CA LEU A 44 6.52 15.43 -14.71
C LEU A 44 5.86 14.27 -15.46
N TYR A 45 6.64 13.31 -15.94
CA TYR A 45 6.11 12.09 -16.56
C TYR A 45 5.29 11.29 -15.54
N ALA A 46 5.85 11.03 -14.36
CA ALA A 46 5.15 10.34 -13.28
C ALA A 46 3.88 11.09 -12.87
N TYR A 47 3.97 12.43 -12.73
CA TYR A 47 2.82 13.27 -12.38
C TYR A 47 1.70 13.13 -13.41
N ARG A 48 2.00 13.32 -14.69
CA ARG A 48 0.99 13.22 -15.79
C ARG A 48 0.39 11.82 -15.90
N THR A 49 1.16 10.80 -15.58
CA THR A 49 0.72 9.41 -15.62
C THR A 49 -0.23 9.13 -14.45
N ILE A 50 0.16 9.50 -13.24
CA ILE A 50 -0.61 9.30 -12.00
C ILE A 50 -1.85 10.20 -11.95
N ASP A 51 -1.83 11.36 -12.60
CA ASP A 51 -2.97 12.27 -12.65
C ASP A 51 -4.19 11.72 -13.42
N LYS A 52 -4.00 10.64 -14.17
CA LYS A 52 -5.08 9.94 -14.91
C LYS A 52 -5.89 8.96 -14.02
N ILE A 53 -5.50 8.76 -12.74
CA ILE A 53 -6.27 7.91 -11.82
C ILE A 53 -7.68 8.47 -11.66
N GLU A 54 -8.67 7.60 -11.70
CA GLU A 54 -10.04 7.94 -11.30
C GLU A 54 -10.06 8.23 -9.79
N ARG A 55 -10.36 9.48 -9.43
CA ARG A 55 -10.44 9.93 -8.05
C ARG A 55 -11.87 10.16 -7.63
N GLU A 56 -12.21 9.55 -6.51
CA GLU A 56 -13.46 9.83 -5.81
C GLU A 56 -13.07 10.44 -4.45
N PRO A 57 -13.04 11.79 -4.33
CA PRO A 57 -12.67 12.46 -3.09
C PRO A 57 -13.68 12.14 -1.98
N LEU A 58 -13.18 12.08 -0.74
CA LEU A 58 -14.02 11.99 0.45
C LEU A 58 -14.44 13.39 0.92
N ASP A 59 -15.65 13.49 1.46
CA ASP A 59 -16.03 14.66 2.25
C ASP A 59 -15.30 14.60 3.60
N THR A 60 -14.22 15.35 3.72
CA THR A 60 -13.35 15.33 4.90
C THR A 60 -14.04 15.88 6.16
N ALA A 61 -15.08 16.71 6.00
CA ALA A 61 -15.86 17.22 7.12
C ALA A 61 -16.77 16.13 7.72
N ASP A 62 -17.08 15.08 6.95
CA ASP A 62 -17.97 13.99 7.35
C ASP A 62 -17.25 12.63 7.47
N LEU A 63 -16.04 12.61 8.02
CA LEU A 63 -15.26 11.37 8.24
C LEU A 63 -15.33 10.85 9.68
N GLY A 64 -16.08 11.51 10.57
CA GLY A 64 -16.19 11.10 11.98
C GLY A 64 -14.89 11.22 12.77
N ILE A 65 -13.94 12.05 12.30
CA ILE A 65 -12.70 12.35 13.01
C ILE A 65 -12.99 13.39 14.09
N THR A 66 -12.69 13.04 15.33
CA THR A 66 -12.97 13.91 16.50
C THR A 66 -11.71 14.32 17.26
N THR A 67 -10.55 13.81 16.84
CA THR A 67 -9.25 14.02 17.51
C THR A 67 -8.15 14.25 16.48
N ASP A 68 -6.99 14.71 16.93
CA ASP A 68 -5.76 14.83 16.11
C ASP A 68 -4.63 14.10 16.86
N LYS A 69 -4.79 12.77 16.99
CA LYS A 69 -3.84 11.92 17.73
C LYS A 69 -2.71 11.38 16.88
N TYR A 70 -2.87 11.42 15.56
CA TYR A 70 -1.96 10.80 14.59
C TYR A 70 -1.26 11.81 13.69
N SER A 71 -1.04 13.05 14.15
CA SER A 71 -0.43 14.15 13.36
C SER A 71 0.95 13.82 12.77
N SER A 72 1.68 12.84 13.34
CA SER A 72 3.01 12.40 12.86
C SER A 72 2.96 11.33 11.77
N VAL A 73 1.81 10.71 11.51
CA VAL A 73 1.64 9.60 10.56
C VAL A 73 0.45 9.83 9.64
N LYS A 74 0.38 9.11 8.53
CA LYS A 74 -0.78 9.13 7.63
C LYS A 74 -1.44 7.76 7.60
N ASN A 75 -2.73 7.71 7.97
CA ASN A 75 -3.55 6.50 7.91
C ASN A 75 -4.40 6.48 6.63
N ILE A 76 -4.38 5.34 5.92
CA ILE A 76 -5.06 5.14 4.65
C ILE A 76 -5.85 3.83 4.72
N ALA A 77 -7.13 3.83 4.35
CA ALA A 77 -7.90 2.59 4.25
C ALA A 77 -7.56 1.86 2.93
N LEU A 78 -7.14 0.61 3.02
CA LEU A 78 -7.03 -0.30 1.88
C LEU A 78 -8.25 -1.22 1.91
N LEU A 79 -9.12 -1.08 0.90
CA LEU A 79 -10.40 -1.81 0.83
C LEU A 79 -10.38 -2.74 -0.38
N GLY A 80 -10.35 -4.06 -0.12
CA GLY A 80 -10.45 -5.09 -1.15
C GLY A 80 -11.91 -5.48 -1.36
N LEU A 81 -12.43 -5.30 -2.57
CA LEU A 81 -13.82 -5.56 -2.90
C LEU A 81 -14.02 -6.96 -3.48
N ASP A 82 -15.06 -7.65 -3.00
CA ASP A 82 -15.57 -8.86 -3.64
C ASP A 82 -16.64 -8.47 -4.68
N THR A 83 -16.17 -7.95 -5.81
CA THR A 83 -17.03 -7.64 -6.95
C THR A 83 -16.69 -8.57 -8.10
N ARG A 84 -17.72 -9.16 -8.70
CA ARG A 84 -17.61 -10.02 -9.89
C ARG A 84 -17.72 -9.22 -11.20
N GLU A 85 -18.04 -7.94 -11.10
CA GLU A 85 -18.22 -7.01 -12.21
C GLU A 85 -17.53 -5.68 -11.91
N ASP A 86 -17.22 -4.91 -12.93
CA ASP A 86 -16.58 -3.58 -12.82
C ASP A 86 -17.46 -2.49 -12.20
N ASN A 87 -18.68 -2.83 -11.77
CA ASN A 87 -19.68 -1.85 -11.28
C ASN A 87 -19.48 -1.40 -9.82
N ASN A 88 -18.43 -1.83 -9.13
CA ASN A 88 -18.12 -1.51 -7.72
C ASN A 88 -19.31 -1.71 -6.75
N VAL A 89 -20.25 -2.57 -7.09
CA VAL A 89 -21.32 -3.01 -6.21
C VAL A 89 -20.83 -4.26 -5.49
N GLY A 90 -20.48 -4.15 -4.21
CA GLY A 90 -19.94 -5.28 -3.46
C GLY A 90 -19.70 -4.94 -2.00
N ARG A 91 -19.03 -5.84 -1.31
CA ARG A 91 -18.62 -5.71 0.09
C ARG A 91 -17.10 -5.55 0.15
N SER A 92 -16.61 -4.82 1.15
CA SER A 92 -15.18 -4.77 1.42
C SER A 92 -14.75 -6.03 2.18
N ASP A 93 -14.35 -7.05 1.46
CA ASP A 93 -13.94 -8.35 2.02
C ASP A 93 -12.52 -8.34 2.61
N ALA A 94 -11.73 -7.35 2.27
CA ALA A 94 -10.48 -7.01 2.94
C ALA A 94 -10.56 -5.58 3.47
N VAL A 95 -10.27 -5.39 4.75
CA VAL A 95 -10.21 -4.09 5.42
C VAL A 95 -8.86 -4.02 6.12
N VAL A 96 -7.95 -3.23 5.55
CA VAL A 96 -6.61 -3.02 6.11
C VAL A 96 -6.36 -1.52 6.23
N ILE A 97 -5.82 -1.10 7.37
CA ILE A 97 -5.35 0.26 7.59
C ILE A 97 -3.85 0.26 7.33
N LEU A 98 -3.42 1.05 6.35
CA LEU A 98 -2.02 1.34 6.09
C LEU A 98 -1.63 2.61 6.82
N THR A 99 -0.74 2.51 7.79
CA THR A 99 -0.12 3.65 8.45
C THR A 99 1.26 3.90 7.87
N VAL A 100 1.48 5.11 7.35
CA VAL A 100 2.76 5.57 6.81
C VAL A 100 3.46 6.41 7.87
N ASP A 101 4.45 5.84 8.53
CA ASP A 101 5.31 6.51 9.52
C ASP A 101 6.63 6.89 8.86
N LYS A 102 6.68 8.11 8.34
CA LYS A 102 7.87 8.61 7.65
C LYS A 102 9.03 8.87 8.59
N LYS A 103 8.76 9.29 9.84
CA LYS A 103 9.76 9.63 10.85
C LYS A 103 10.57 8.40 11.26
N HIS A 104 9.88 7.28 11.52
CA HIS A 104 10.53 6.05 11.98
C HIS A 104 10.82 5.06 10.85
N LYS A 105 10.51 5.42 9.59
CA LYS A 105 10.68 4.58 8.40
C LYS A 105 9.93 3.26 8.50
N LYS A 106 8.66 3.33 8.89
CA LYS A 106 7.80 2.16 9.05
C LYS A 106 6.53 2.26 8.20
N LEU A 107 6.09 1.09 7.72
CA LEU A 107 4.75 0.87 7.17
C LEU A 107 4.06 -0.11 8.10
N LYS A 108 2.97 0.32 8.74
CA LYS A 108 2.22 -0.53 9.66
C LYS A 108 0.90 -0.96 9.02
N LEU A 109 0.64 -2.27 8.98
CA LEU A 109 -0.53 -2.86 8.37
C LEU A 109 -1.45 -3.40 9.48
N THR A 110 -2.59 -2.77 9.70
CA THR A 110 -3.60 -3.24 10.64
C THR A 110 -4.78 -3.83 9.89
N SER A 111 -4.99 -5.14 9.95
CA SER A 111 -6.19 -5.77 9.40
C SER A 111 -7.31 -5.82 10.44
N VAL A 112 -8.53 -5.45 10.04
CA VAL A 112 -9.73 -5.56 10.86
C VAL A 112 -10.65 -6.62 10.27
N ALA A 113 -11.12 -7.56 11.09
CA ALA A 113 -12.01 -8.62 10.62
C ALA A 113 -13.29 -8.03 10.03
N ARG A 114 -13.62 -8.41 8.80
CA ARG A 114 -14.75 -7.85 8.04
C ARG A 114 -16.11 -8.09 8.70
N ASP A 115 -16.25 -9.20 9.43
CA ASP A 115 -17.49 -9.61 10.09
C ASP A 115 -17.61 -9.01 11.51
N THR A 116 -16.78 -8.01 11.86
CA THR A 116 -16.84 -7.29 13.13
C THR A 116 -18.19 -6.56 13.27
N TYR A 117 -18.81 -6.72 14.43
CA TYR A 117 -20.05 -6.03 14.78
C TYR A 117 -19.75 -4.59 15.21
N VAL A 118 -20.09 -3.64 14.36
CA VAL A 118 -19.78 -2.20 14.53
C VAL A 118 -21.02 -1.34 14.31
N ALA A 119 -21.02 -0.15 14.90
CA ALA A 119 -22.03 0.85 14.59
C ALA A 119 -21.76 1.47 13.22
N ILE A 120 -22.77 1.45 12.33
CA ILE A 120 -22.73 2.07 11.00
C ILE A 120 -23.77 3.19 10.98
N GLU A 121 -23.33 4.40 10.71
CA GLU A 121 -24.21 5.58 10.73
C GLU A 121 -25.40 5.42 9.77
N GLY A 122 -26.60 5.75 10.28
CA GLY A 122 -27.85 5.62 9.52
C GLY A 122 -28.34 4.18 9.30
N ARG A 123 -27.63 3.15 9.83
CA ARG A 123 -27.94 1.72 9.63
C ARG A 123 -28.03 0.92 10.92
N GLY A 124 -27.54 1.48 12.05
CA GLY A 124 -27.38 0.75 13.31
C GLY A 124 -26.16 -0.16 13.29
N ASN A 125 -26.18 -1.20 14.13
CA ASN A 125 -25.04 -2.12 14.22
C ASN A 125 -25.15 -3.23 13.19
N ASP A 126 -24.05 -3.44 12.44
CA ASP A 126 -23.95 -4.49 11.41
C ASP A 126 -22.47 -4.89 11.19
N LYS A 127 -22.19 -5.75 10.21
CA LYS A 127 -20.84 -6.14 9.82
C LYS A 127 -20.07 -4.95 9.22
N LEU A 128 -18.83 -4.78 9.62
CA LEU A 128 -17.95 -3.74 9.08
C LEU A 128 -17.92 -3.74 7.53
N THR A 129 -17.88 -4.93 6.90
CA THR A 129 -17.91 -5.07 5.44
C THR A 129 -19.15 -4.45 4.79
N HIS A 130 -20.27 -4.36 5.50
CA HIS A 130 -21.52 -3.80 4.98
C HIS A 130 -21.48 -2.26 4.88
N ALA A 131 -20.60 -1.58 5.62
CA ALA A 131 -20.45 -0.13 5.52
C ALA A 131 -20.14 0.32 4.08
N TYR A 132 -19.26 -0.42 3.38
CA TYR A 132 -18.98 -0.15 1.98
C TYR A 132 -20.21 -0.39 1.08
N ALA A 133 -20.96 -1.45 1.30
CA ALA A 133 -22.16 -1.75 0.53
C ALA A 133 -23.24 -0.67 0.68
N TYR A 134 -23.34 -0.07 1.86
CA TYR A 134 -24.37 0.96 2.17
C TYR A 134 -23.98 2.37 1.72
N GLY A 135 -22.71 2.75 1.78
CA GLY A 135 -22.27 4.13 1.51
C GLY A 135 -20.87 4.24 0.90
N LYS A 136 -20.41 3.17 0.22
CA LYS A 136 -19.13 3.13 -0.50
C LYS A 136 -17.95 3.53 0.41
N ASN A 137 -16.94 4.19 -0.17
CA ASN A 137 -15.71 4.56 0.51
C ASN A 137 -15.96 5.54 1.68
N GLN A 138 -16.87 6.50 1.49
CA GLN A 138 -17.19 7.51 2.52
C GLN A 138 -17.66 6.86 3.83
N LEU A 139 -18.69 6.03 3.75
CA LEU A 139 -19.24 5.39 4.95
C LEU A 139 -18.30 4.32 5.52
N ALA A 140 -17.55 3.60 4.68
CA ALA A 140 -16.57 2.63 5.14
C ALA A 140 -15.45 3.30 5.96
N VAL A 141 -14.88 4.40 5.47
CA VAL A 141 -13.85 5.17 6.17
C VAL A 141 -14.43 5.80 7.46
N LYS A 142 -15.60 6.44 7.36
CA LYS A 142 -16.30 6.99 8.55
C LYS A 142 -16.53 5.94 9.62
N THR A 143 -16.97 4.74 9.24
CA THR A 143 -17.19 3.62 10.16
C THR A 143 -15.91 3.19 10.87
N LEU A 144 -14.79 3.11 10.14
CA LEU A 144 -13.47 2.82 10.73
C LEU A 144 -13.06 3.91 11.73
N ASN A 145 -13.18 5.17 11.36
CA ASN A 145 -12.83 6.29 12.24
C ASN A 145 -13.67 6.31 13.52
N GLN A 146 -14.99 6.17 13.40
CA GLN A 146 -15.90 6.22 14.54
C GLN A 146 -15.71 5.06 15.52
N ASN A 147 -15.53 3.82 15.02
CA ASN A 147 -15.44 2.64 15.88
C ASN A 147 -14.01 2.38 16.40
N PHE A 148 -12.98 2.76 15.64
CA PHE A 148 -11.59 2.45 15.99
C PHE A 148 -10.71 3.70 16.20
N GLY A 149 -11.23 4.91 15.97
CA GLY A 149 -10.51 6.17 16.19
C GLY A 149 -9.26 6.31 15.32
N THR A 150 -9.32 5.90 14.07
CA THR A 150 -8.13 5.72 13.19
C THR A 150 -7.71 6.96 12.42
N GLU A 151 -8.52 8.02 12.40
CA GLU A 151 -8.26 9.29 11.70
C GLU A 151 -7.81 9.11 10.23
N ILE A 152 -8.46 8.17 9.54
CA ILE A 152 -8.23 7.90 8.13
C ILE A 152 -8.85 9.03 7.31
N THR A 153 -8.07 9.64 6.43
CA THR A 153 -8.50 10.70 5.52
C THR A 153 -8.52 10.26 4.07
N ASP A 154 -7.89 9.15 3.76
CA ASP A 154 -7.73 8.66 2.41
C ASP A 154 -7.96 7.16 2.31
N TYR A 155 -8.28 6.72 1.10
CA TYR A 155 -8.47 5.30 0.81
C TYR A 155 -7.82 4.88 -0.52
N VAL A 156 -7.60 3.58 -0.65
CA VAL A 156 -7.37 2.89 -1.91
C VAL A 156 -8.31 1.69 -1.98
N THR A 157 -9.09 1.59 -3.04
CA THR A 157 -10.01 0.48 -3.29
C THR A 157 -9.60 -0.27 -4.53
N PHE A 158 -9.62 -1.59 -4.46
CA PHE A 158 -9.32 -2.49 -5.57
C PHE A 158 -10.22 -3.72 -5.51
N ASN A 159 -10.52 -4.31 -6.66
CA ASN A 159 -11.19 -5.60 -6.74
C ASN A 159 -10.18 -6.74 -6.97
N PHE A 160 -10.63 -7.98 -6.94
CA PHE A 160 -9.75 -9.14 -7.11
C PHE A 160 -9.06 -9.19 -8.47
N PHE A 161 -9.75 -8.80 -9.53
CA PHE A 161 -9.19 -8.76 -10.89
C PHE A 161 -8.08 -7.71 -10.98
N GLY A 162 -8.35 -6.50 -10.48
CA GLY A 162 -7.36 -5.42 -10.41
C GLY A 162 -6.15 -5.83 -9.58
N MET A 163 -6.34 -6.41 -8.39
CA MET A 163 -5.23 -6.86 -7.55
C MET A 163 -4.40 -7.95 -8.24
N SER A 164 -5.04 -8.91 -8.93
CA SER A 164 -4.32 -9.93 -9.70
C SER A 164 -3.42 -9.26 -10.75
N ARG A 165 -3.97 -8.36 -11.57
CA ARG A 165 -3.19 -7.64 -12.59
C ARG A 165 -2.07 -6.79 -11.99
N VAL A 166 -2.32 -6.09 -10.87
CA VAL A 166 -1.28 -5.33 -10.16
C VAL A 166 -0.11 -6.21 -9.75
N ILE A 167 -0.39 -7.39 -9.18
CA ILE A 167 0.66 -8.34 -8.79
C ILE A 167 1.42 -8.85 -10.01
N ASP A 168 0.75 -9.12 -11.13
CA ASP A 168 1.41 -9.52 -12.38
C ASP A 168 2.30 -8.40 -12.96
N TYR A 169 1.85 -7.14 -12.90
CA TYR A 169 2.66 -6.00 -13.37
C TYR A 169 3.97 -5.81 -12.60
N ILE A 170 4.00 -6.15 -11.31
CA ILE A 170 5.23 -6.15 -10.52
C ILE A 170 6.06 -7.43 -10.69
N GLY A 171 5.58 -8.42 -11.46
CA GLY A 171 6.24 -9.68 -11.74
C GLY A 171 6.09 -10.72 -10.64
N GLY A 172 4.91 -10.82 -10.05
CA GLY A 172 4.55 -11.78 -9.01
C GLY A 172 5.09 -11.43 -7.63
N VAL A 173 4.66 -12.19 -6.62
CA VAL A 173 5.06 -12.04 -5.21
C VAL A 173 5.63 -13.34 -4.65
N THR A 174 6.66 -13.25 -3.82
CA THR A 174 7.27 -14.43 -3.18
C THR A 174 6.55 -14.70 -1.87
N ILE A 175 5.94 -15.89 -1.75
CA ILE A 175 5.18 -16.32 -0.57
C ILE A 175 5.60 -17.75 -0.23
N ASP A 176 5.70 -18.05 1.06
CA ASP A 176 5.85 -19.40 1.56
C ASP A 176 4.46 -20.03 1.71
N VAL A 177 4.18 -21.05 0.91
CA VAL A 177 2.87 -21.72 0.82
C VAL A 177 2.97 -23.06 1.53
N THR A 178 2.18 -23.25 2.57
CA THR A 178 2.10 -24.55 3.28
C THR A 178 1.39 -25.60 2.42
N GLU A 179 1.63 -26.88 2.70
CA GLU A 179 0.96 -27.98 1.98
C GLU A 179 -0.57 -27.90 2.10
N LYS A 180 -1.07 -27.53 3.28
CA LYS A 180 -2.51 -27.35 3.50
C LYS A 180 -3.10 -26.24 2.62
N GLU A 181 -2.41 -25.12 2.48
CA GLU A 181 -2.82 -24.00 1.63
C GLU A 181 -2.74 -24.37 0.15
N ARG A 182 -1.66 -25.05 -0.27
CA ARG A 182 -1.50 -25.57 -1.64
C ARG A 182 -2.69 -26.45 -2.07
N VAL A 183 -3.02 -27.43 -1.22
CA VAL A 183 -4.15 -28.34 -1.49
C VAL A 183 -5.47 -27.57 -1.56
N GLU A 184 -5.72 -26.66 -0.62
CA GLU A 184 -6.94 -25.85 -0.60
C GLU A 184 -7.06 -24.96 -1.85
N MET A 185 -5.97 -24.32 -2.26
CA MET A 185 -5.94 -23.48 -3.46
C MET A 185 -6.22 -24.29 -4.71
N ASN A 186 -5.48 -25.38 -4.92
CA ASN A 186 -5.62 -26.21 -6.13
C ASN A 186 -6.99 -26.88 -6.24
N THR A 187 -7.55 -27.34 -5.10
CA THR A 187 -8.77 -28.15 -5.09
C THR A 187 -10.04 -27.29 -5.10
N ASN A 188 -10.06 -26.23 -4.31
CA ASN A 188 -11.29 -25.50 -4.04
C ASN A 188 -11.32 -24.10 -4.68
N ILE A 189 -10.22 -23.34 -4.63
CA ILE A 189 -10.23 -21.93 -4.99
C ILE A 189 -9.87 -21.71 -6.48
N PHE A 190 -8.84 -22.35 -6.98
CA PHE A 190 -8.40 -22.18 -8.38
C PHE A 190 -9.48 -22.53 -9.41
N PRO A 191 -10.24 -23.65 -9.27
CA PRO A 191 -11.31 -23.94 -10.20
C PRO A 191 -12.37 -22.83 -10.29
N GLU A 192 -12.77 -22.25 -9.13
CA GLU A 192 -13.71 -21.12 -9.09
C GLU A 192 -13.14 -19.88 -9.79
N MET A 193 -11.89 -19.53 -9.48
CA MET A 193 -11.26 -18.32 -10.02
C MET A 193 -10.94 -18.43 -11.52
N ARG A 194 -10.57 -19.62 -12.00
CA ARG A 194 -10.42 -19.89 -13.45
C ARG A 194 -11.73 -19.74 -14.20
N ALA A 195 -12.83 -20.21 -13.61
CA ALA A 195 -14.16 -20.02 -14.20
C ALA A 195 -14.56 -18.55 -14.31
N LEU A 196 -13.96 -17.65 -13.51
CA LEU A 196 -14.10 -16.19 -13.59
C LEU A 196 -13.07 -15.54 -14.53
N GLY A 197 -12.22 -16.33 -15.21
CA GLY A 197 -11.21 -15.82 -16.15
C GLY A 197 -9.91 -15.35 -15.50
N ILE A 198 -9.64 -15.71 -14.24
CA ILE A 198 -8.39 -15.40 -13.56
C ILE A 198 -7.37 -16.51 -13.81
N ASP A 199 -6.19 -16.15 -14.31
CA ASP A 199 -5.09 -17.08 -14.54
C ASP A 199 -4.43 -17.50 -13.21
N CYS A 200 -4.72 -18.72 -12.78
CA CYS A 200 -4.17 -19.34 -11.56
C CYS A 200 -3.84 -20.82 -11.82
N PRO A 201 -2.70 -21.12 -12.44
CA PRO A 201 -2.23 -22.49 -12.64
C PRO A 201 -1.99 -23.18 -11.29
N ASP A 202 -2.09 -24.52 -11.28
CA ASP A 202 -1.88 -25.31 -10.07
C ASP A 202 -0.47 -25.11 -9.52
N ILE A 203 -0.35 -25.14 -8.20
CA ILE A 203 0.92 -25.12 -7.48
C ILE A 203 1.38 -26.56 -7.27
N GLU A 204 2.56 -26.92 -7.81
CA GLU A 204 3.06 -28.29 -7.79
C GLU A 204 3.53 -28.74 -6.42
N ALA A 205 4.23 -27.86 -5.68
CA ALA A 205 4.80 -28.18 -4.35
C ALA A 205 4.61 -27.02 -3.36
N ALA A 206 4.54 -27.36 -2.07
CA ALA A 206 4.60 -26.40 -0.98
C ALA A 206 6.00 -25.77 -0.86
N GLY A 207 6.10 -24.67 -0.12
CA GLY A 207 7.34 -23.95 0.16
C GLY A 207 7.35 -22.54 -0.44
N THR A 208 8.49 -21.89 -0.28
CA THR A 208 8.69 -20.50 -0.76
C THR A 208 8.81 -20.46 -2.27
N GLN A 209 7.90 -19.75 -2.91
CA GLN A 209 7.81 -19.65 -4.37
C GLN A 209 7.23 -18.32 -4.84
N VAL A 210 7.39 -18.01 -6.12
CA VAL A 210 6.77 -16.83 -6.72
C VAL A 210 5.36 -17.19 -7.19
N LEU A 211 4.36 -16.54 -6.62
CA LEU A 211 2.98 -16.62 -7.05
C LEU A 211 2.68 -15.55 -8.09
N ASN A 212 1.95 -15.90 -9.16
CA ASN A 212 1.36 -14.92 -10.06
C ASN A 212 0.19 -14.19 -9.38
N GLY A 213 -0.40 -13.20 -10.05
CA GLY A 213 -1.48 -12.39 -9.48
C GLY A 213 -2.70 -13.21 -9.11
N GLY A 214 -3.12 -14.13 -9.97
CA GLY A 214 -4.26 -15.01 -9.70
C GLY A 214 -4.00 -15.93 -8.50
N GLN A 215 -2.84 -16.56 -8.45
CA GLN A 215 -2.45 -17.42 -7.31
C GLN A 215 -2.37 -16.64 -5.99
N ALA A 216 -1.80 -15.43 -6.00
CA ALA A 216 -1.68 -14.59 -4.81
C ALA A 216 -3.05 -14.11 -4.29
N VAL A 217 -3.96 -13.75 -5.19
CA VAL A 217 -5.36 -13.41 -4.83
C VAL A 217 -6.07 -14.63 -4.25
N CYS A 218 -5.89 -15.82 -4.84
CA CYS A 218 -6.45 -17.06 -4.30
C CYS A 218 -5.90 -17.37 -2.91
N TYR A 219 -4.60 -17.21 -2.69
CA TYR A 219 -3.97 -17.35 -1.37
C TYR A 219 -4.62 -16.43 -0.33
N ALA A 220 -4.85 -15.15 -0.68
CA ALA A 220 -5.51 -14.18 0.19
C ALA A 220 -7.01 -14.50 0.45
N ARG A 221 -7.62 -15.40 -0.33
CA ARG A 221 -9.03 -15.80 -0.22
C ARG A 221 -9.27 -17.11 0.52
N ILE A 222 -8.23 -17.86 0.90
CA ILE A 222 -8.37 -19.12 1.65
C ILE A 222 -9.24 -18.91 2.89
N ARG A 223 -10.29 -19.74 3.05
CA ARG A 223 -11.28 -19.66 4.15
C ARG A 223 -11.65 -21.01 4.76
N HIS A 224 -11.70 -22.07 3.98
CA HIS A 224 -12.24 -23.37 4.42
C HIS A 224 -11.32 -24.09 5.40
N THR A 225 -10.05 -23.72 5.47
CA THR A 225 -9.06 -24.38 6.31
C THR A 225 -8.90 -23.75 7.68
N ASP A 226 -9.45 -22.52 7.88
CA ASP A 226 -9.27 -21.73 9.10
C ASP A 226 -10.25 -20.55 9.21
N ASN A 227 -9.98 -19.59 10.09
CA ASN A 227 -10.87 -18.48 10.41
C ASN A 227 -10.55 -17.19 9.62
N ASP A 228 -11.42 -16.20 9.77
CA ASP A 228 -11.32 -14.89 9.11
C ASP A 228 -10.06 -14.09 9.50
N ILE A 229 -9.54 -14.34 10.71
CA ILE A 229 -8.29 -13.72 11.19
C ILE A 229 -7.10 -14.22 10.36
N GLN A 230 -7.03 -15.53 10.08
CA GLN A 230 -5.97 -16.11 9.24
C GLN A 230 -6.07 -15.63 7.80
N ARG A 231 -7.29 -15.39 7.29
CA ARG A 231 -7.46 -14.73 5.99
C ARG A 231 -6.90 -13.32 6.01
N GLY A 232 -7.17 -12.52 7.03
CA GLY A 232 -6.58 -11.19 7.22
C GLY A 232 -5.04 -11.23 7.27
N ASN A 233 -4.47 -12.24 7.91
CA ASN A 233 -3.01 -12.44 7.93
C ASN A 233 -2.47 -12.70 6.53
N ARG A 234 -3.12 -13.57 5.72
CA ARG A 234 -2.71 -13.82 4.33
C ARG A 234 -2.80 -12.57 3.47
N GLN A 235 -3.85 -11.76 3.63
CA GLN A 235 -3.97 -10.48 2.92
C GLN A 235 -2.79 -9.55 3.25
N LYS A 236 -2.40 -9.43 4.52
CA LYS A 236 -1.22 -8.66 4.93
C LYS A 236 0.08 -9.26 4.38
N THR A 237 0.20 -10.59 4.37
CA THR A 237 1.36 -11.29 3.77
C THR A 237 1.51 -10.94 2.29
N VAL A 238 0.42 -10.95 1.52
CA VAL A 238 0.45 -10.54 0.10
C VAL A 238 0.87 -9.08 -0.03
N LEU A 239 0.28 -8.17 0.74
CA LEU A 239 0.66 -6.75 0.72
C LEU A 239 2.13 -6.53 1.07
N ALA A 240 2.64 -7.18 2.12
CA ALA A 240 4.04 -7.10 2.52
C ALA A 240 4.98 -7.65 1.42
N ALA A 241 4.59 -8.76 0.77
CA ALA A 241 5.34 -9.32 -0.35
C ALA A 241 5.35 -8.38 -1.57
N MET A 242 4.24 -7.70 -1.86
CA MET A 242 4.17 -6.67 -2.91
C MET A 242 5.12 -5.50 -2.60
N PHE A 243 5.11 -4.94 -1.39
CA PHE A 243 6.06 -3.90 -0.99
C PHE A 243 7.51 -4.36 -1.12
N SER A 244 7.81 -5.58 -0.66
CA SER A 244 9.15 -6.17 -0.80
C SER A 244 9.58 -6.33 -2.25
N LYS A 245 8.67 -6.70 -3.14
CA LYS A 245 8.92 -6.83 -4.58
C LYS A 245 9.19 -5.48 -5.23
N VAL A 246 8.34 -4.49 -4.97
CA VAL A 246 8.51 -3.11 -5.50
C VAL A 246 9.84 -2.51 -5.06
N LYS A 247 10.22 -2.68 -3.79
CA LYS A 247 11.51 -2.24 -3.23
C LYS A 247 12.72 -2.81 -3.99
N LYS A 248 12.62 -4.05 -4.47
CA LYS A 248 13.69 -4.73 -5.23
C LYS A 248 13.62 -4.48 -6.74
N THR A 249 12.60 -3.78 -7.21
CA THR A 249 12.40 -3.51 -8.63
C THR A 249 13.31 -2.37 -9.10
N ASN A 250 13.85 -2.50 -10.32
CA ASN A 250 14.64 -1.43 -10.93
C ASN A 250 13.82 -0.13 -10.99
N PRO A 251 14.31 0.99 -10.41
CA PRO A 251 13.59 2.27 -10.37
C PRO A 251 13.11 2.77 -11.74
N LEU A 252 13.84 2.45 -12.82
CA LEU A 252 13.46 2.82 -14.18
C LEU A 252 12.19 2.13 -14.68
N LYS A 253 11.76 1.02 -14.06
CA LYS A 253 10.51 0.31 -14.37
C LYS A 253 9.31 0.83 -13.57
N LEU A 254 9.55 1.54 -12.46
CA LEU A 254 8.49 2.01 -11.57
C LEU A 254 7.45 2.90 -12.24
N PRO A 255 7.79 3.85 -13.13
CA PRO A 255 6.79 4.67 -13.81
C PRO A 255 5.84 3.83 -14.68
N LYS A 256 6.35 2.80 -15.37
CA LYS A 256 5.51 1.92 -16.19
C LYS A 256 4.63 1.00 -15.33
N ILE A 257 5.15 0.52 -14.22
CA ILE A 257 4.36 -0.24 -13.24
C ILE A 257 3.25 0.66 -12.68
N ALA A 258 3.58 1.89 -12.27
CA ALA A 258 2.60 2.83 -11.77
C ALA A 258 1.49 3.10 -12.80
N GLU A 259 1.83 3.31 -14.07
CA GLU A 259 0.86 3.49 -15.16
C GLU A 259 -0.13 2.32 -15.25
N ASN A 260 0.34 1.09 -15.12
CA ASN A 260 -0.50 -0.11 -15.19
C ASN A 260 -1.34 -0.32 -13.91
N VAL A 261 -0.77 -0.01 -12.73
CA VAL A 261 -1.46 -0.14 -11.44
C VAL A 261 -2.61 0.86 -11.30
N ILE A 262 -2.42 2.06 -11.85
CA ILE A 262 -3.33 3.20 -11.75
C ILE A 262 -4.72 2.87 -12.27
N SER A 263 -4.83 2.11 -13.36
CA SER A 263 -6.12 1.73 -13.96
C SER A 263 -6.89 0.69 -13.14
N GLU A 264 -6.26 0.08 -12.14
CA GLU A 264 -6.78 -1.07 -11.39
C GLU A 264 -7.33 -0.69 -10.02
N CYS A 265 -7.22 0.56 -9.61
CA CYS A 265 -7.68 1.00 -8.29
C CYS A 265 -8.36 2.39 -8.35
N LYS A 266 -9.21 2.65 -7.34
CA LYS A 266 -9.77 3.98 -7.07
C LYS A 266 -9.19 4.52 -5.77
N THR A 267 -9.03 5.84 -5.67
CA THR A 267 -8.43 6.46 -4.49
C THR A 267 -8.90 7.90 -4.30
N SER A 268 -8.83 8.40 -3.06
CA SER A 268 -8.93 9.84 -2.74
C SER A 268 -7.56 10.54 -2.74
N LEU A 269 -6.46 9.77 -2.73
CA LEU A 269 -5.11 10.32 -2.64
C LEU A 269 -4.80 11.26 -3.80
N SER A 270 -4.18 12.40 -3.51
CA SER A 270 -3.68 13.32 -4.53
C SER A 270 -2.50 12.71 -5.31
N THR A 271 -2.28 13.18 -6.54
CA THR A 271 -1.10 12.78 -7.35
C THR A 271 0.20 13.00 -6.60
N SER A 272 0.33 14.14 -5.90
CA SER A 272 1.51 14.48 -5.12
C SER A 272 1.68 13.55 -3.93
N ASP A 273 0.61 13.16 -3.23
CA ASP A 273 0.71 12.20 -2.12
C ASP A 273 1.21 10.83 -2.59
N ILE A 274 0.66 10.33 -3.70
CA ILE A 274 1.06 9.04 -4.27
C ILE A 274 2.54 9.07 -4.65
N ILE A 275 2.99 10.11 -5.36
CA ILE A 275 4.40 10.26 -5.77
C ILE A 275 5.30 10.37 -4.54
N ASN A 276 4.97 11.25 -3.58
CA ASN A 276 5.79 11.49 -2.41
C ASN A 276 5.90 10.28 -1.50
N MET A 277 4.80 9.53 -1.31
CA MET A 277 4.82 8.28 -0.55
C MET A 277 5.59 7.18 -1.28
N GLY A 278 5.41 7.06 -2.60
CA GLY A 278 6.13 6.09 -3.42
C GLY A 278 7.64 6.34 -3.42
N LEU A 279 8.07 7.58 -3.65
CA LEU A 279 9.49 7.98 -3.59
C LEU A 279 10.07 7.73 -2.19
N TRP A 280 9.34 8.13 -1.15
CA TRP A 280 9.78 7.89 0.22
C TRP A 280 9.93 6.38 0.49
N ALA A 281 8.97 5.55 0.11
CA ALA A 281 9.03 4.11 0.33
C ALA A 281 10.21 3.45 -0.39
N VAL A 282 10.53 3.88 -1.62
CA VAL A 282 11.68 3.37 -2.38
C VAL A 282 13.01 3.82 -1.76
N LEU A 283 13.12 5.09 -1.36
CA LEU A 283 14.37 5.66 -0.85
C LEU A 283 14.66 5.26 0.60
N SER A 284 13.65 5.22 1.46
CA SER A 284 13.83 4.92 2.89
C SER A 284 13.84 3.43 3.20
N SER A 285 13.31 2.59 2.29
CA SER A 285 13.20 1.14 2.49
C SER A 285 12.55 0.79 3.84
N PRO A 286 11.31 1.23 4.10
CA PRO A 286 10.68 1.10 5.40
C PRO A 286 10.55 -0.35 5.86
N GLU A 287 10.57 -0.54 7.17
CA GLU A 287 10.20 -1.79 7.83
C GLU A 287 8.67 -1.97 7.78
N ILE A 288 8.21 -3.22 7.68
CA ILE A 288 6.79 -3.55 7.64
C ILE A 288 6.41 -4.25 8.94
N GLU A 289 5.50 -3.63 9.68
CA GLU A 289 4.91 -4.19 10.90
C GLU A 289 3.44 -4.56 10.65
N GLN A 290 2.92 -5.54 11.40
CA GLN A 290 1.56 -6.06 11.16
C GLN A 290 0.81 -6.26 12.47
N LEU A 291 -0.46 -5.85 12.47
CA LEU A 291 -1.43 -6.09 13.54
C LEU A 291 -2.70 -6.73 12.95
N SER A 292 -3.37 -7.58 13.71
CA SER A 292 -4.72 -8.08 13.39
C SER A 292 -5.68 -7.74 14.51
N ILE A 293 -6.87 -7.32 14.17
CA ILE A 293 -7.98 -7.13 15.10
C ILE A 293 -9.18 -7.99 14.64
N PRO A 294 -9.66 -8.90 15.49
CA PRO A 294 -9.23 -9.22 16.86
C PRO A 294 -7.91 -9.99 16.93
N ASN A 295 -7.31 -10.05 18.14
CA ASN A 295 -6.10 -10.80 18.49
C ASN A 295 -6.17 -11.27 19.95
N ASP A 296 -5.05 -11.78 20.50
CA ASP A 296 -5.00 -12.27 21.89
C ASP A 296 -5.24 -11.16 22.94
N ASN A 297 -4.80 -9.92 22.65
CA ASN A 297 -5.05 -8.75 23.51
C ASN A 297 -6.50 -8.26 23.40
N VAL A 298 -7.14 -8.49 22.26
CA VAL A 298 -8.53 -8.13 21.95
C VAL A 298 -9.30 -9.40 21.59
N PRO A 299 -9.57 -10.28 22.56
CA PRO A 299 -10.22 -11.58 22.29
C PRO A 299 -11.66 -11.36 21.80
N SER A 300 -12.04 -12.13 20.78
CA SER A 300 -13.37 -12.06 20.16
C SER A 300 -14.21 -13.28 20.48
N ALA A 301 -15.52 -13.10 20.51
CA ALA A 301 -16.49 -14.17 20.51
C ALA A 301 -17.30 -14.14 19.22
N GLY A 302 -17.50 -15.34 18.60
CA GLY A 302 -18.51 -15.47 17.55
C GLY A 302 -19.91 -15.41 18.16
N LYS A 303 -20.77 -14.50 17.68
CA LYS A 303 -22.17 -14.41 18.13
C LYS A 303 -23.12 -14.36 16.95
N THR A 304 -24.22 -15.09 17.06
CA THR A 304 -25.33 -14.99 16.11
C THR A 304 -26.37 -13.99 16.69
N ILE A 305 -26.56 -12.87 15.98
CA ILE A 305 -27.52 -11.82 16.35
C ILE A 305 -28.54 -11.74 15.22
N LYS A 306 -29.83 -11.95 15.54
CA LYS A 306 -30.94 -11.95 14.56
C LYS A 306 -30.66 -12.86 13.34
N GLY A 307 -30.06 -14.03 13.59
CA GLY A 307 -29.75 -15.03 12.53
C GLY A 307 -28.48 -14.76 11.72
N VAL A 308 -27.74 -13.68 11.99
CA VAL A 308 -26.48 -13.34 11.32
C VAL A 308 -25.31 -13.53 12.27
N TRP A 309 -24.24 -14.15 11.81
CA TRP A 309 -23.03 -14.38 12.59
C TRP A 309 -22.08 -13.19 12.53
N TYR A 310 -21.49 -12.79 13.69
CA TYR A 310 -20.56 -11.67 13.84
C TYR A 310 -19.37 -12.03 14.72
N TYR A 311 -18.24 -11.35 14.54
CA TYR A 311 -17.22 -11.17 15.55
C TYR A 311 -17.64 -10.03 16.50
N VAL A 312 -17.75 -10.35 17.78
CA VAL A 312 -18.05 -9.38 18.84
C VAL A 312 -16.90 -9.35 19.83
N TYR A 313 -16.37 -8.17 20.06
CA TYR A 313 -15.28 -7.89 21.00
C TYR A 313 -15.38 -6.46 21.53
N ASP A 314 -14.58 -6.13 22.53
CA ASP A 314 -14.49 -4.81 23.12
C ASP A 314 -13.84 -3.84 22.12
N LEU A 315 -14.65 -2.92 21.58
CA LEU A 315 -14.19 -1.93 20.58
C LEU A 315 -13.24 -0.89 21.20
N ASP A 316 -13.40 -0.54 22.49
CA ASP A 316 -12.49 0.39 23.17
C ASP A 316 -11.11 -0.24 23.36
N LYS A 317 -11.05 -1.53 23.70
CA LYS A 317 -9.78 -2.27 23.71
C LYS A 317 -9.15 -2.33 22.31
N ALA A 318 -9.96 -2.60 21.29
CA ALA A 318 -9.47 -2.62 19.91
C ALA A 318 -8.91 -1.26 19.48
N LYS A 319 -9.61 -0.17 19.82
CA LYS A 319 -9.17 1.20 19.57
C LYS A 319 -7.84 1.51 20.26
N ASN A 320 -7.69 1.12 21.52
CA ASN A 320 -6.45 1.32 22.27
C ASN A 320 -5.30 0.48 21.70
N GLU A 321 -5.55 -0.77 21.31
CA GLU A 321 -4.55 -1.64 20.69
C GLU A 321 -4.05 -1.07 19.35
N ILE A 322 -4.96 -0.58 18.51
CA ILE A 322 -4.60 0.09 17.24
C ILE A 322 -3.81 1.36 17.53
N TYR A 323 -4.25 2.18 18.49
CA TYR A 323 -3.54 3.40 18.88
C TYR A 323 -2.11 3.11 19.33
N ASN A 324 -1.94 2.18 20.27
CA ASN A 324 -0.62 1.78 20.78
C ASN A 324 0.28 1.25 19.65
N PHE A 325 -0.25 0.42 18.75
CA PHE A 325 0.51 -0.11 17.61
C PHE A 325 0.96 1.01 16.67
N ILE A 326 0.08 1.97 16.36
CA ILE A 326 0.42 3.07 15.46
C ILE A 326 1.46 4.00 16.09
N THR A 327 1.35 4.27 17.40
CA THR A 327 2.16 5.27 18.10
C THR A 327 3.37 4.71 18.86
N ALA A 328 3.58 3.40 18.86
CA ALA A 328 4.63 2.71 19.63
C ALA A 328 6.05 3.30 19.48
N ASP A 329 6.34 3.96 18.37
CA ASP A 329 7.65 4.56 18.09
C ASP A 329 7.76 6.03 18.50
N ASN A 330 6.70 6.62 19.06
CA ASN A 330 6.66 8.03 19.46
C ASN A 330 6.98 8.26 20.95
N GLU A 331 7.24 7.18 21.72
CA GLU A 331 7.61 7.20 23.13
C GLU A 331 9.12 7.36 23.37
#